data_bf1a7ea509a3af7020bc5b286e406265
#
_entry.id   bf1a7ea509a3af7020bc5b286e406265
#
_cell.length_a   1.000
_cell.length_b   1.000
_cell.length_c   1.000
_cell.angle_alpha   90.00
_cell.angle_beta   90.00
_cell.angle_gamma   90.00
#
_symmetry.space_group_name_H-M   'P 1'
#
loop_
_entity.id
_entity.type
_entity.pdbx_description
1 polymer ?
#
loop_
_entity_poly.entity_id
_entity_poly.type
_entity_poly.pdbx_seq_one_letter_code
_entity_poly.pdbx_strand_id
1 'polypeptide(L)'
;MQSIKHITFDNGLQLITESVPDVRTAAVEWLVHGGVSMNEHDGDSVLLTELMFRGAGDLSDKEHTERLDHLGVRRDITCGVRLLSLHSLSLGSRVCDAVKPVFDMFLRPKLPSAGLGPSQQLCLQAIDSIQDNPASLVGIALNEHHFSAPFNRSTHGVRDAIESATIERIRSMYQRAVCPEGSIISIAGDIDHDEIYETVHEQTKNWTGNSAKPIETTMPARGLHHIEQDTSQVHVGLAFDAPSANDESSILERVAISIFGGATSGRLFTEVRQKRSLCYSVHAQYQSSKENSTVRVSAGTTPERATETVDVVLDQLALLQEGVTKAEFDRTITRLRAATVMQGESTAARAKSLLGDQYATGKTRTLKDRLDELSAVSLDAVNHYLKTRETGAMTLVFLGSTELRVDESRVLGTT
;
A
#
# COMPACT_ATOMS: atom_id res chain seq x y z
N MET A 1 -5.62 -30.03 5.11
CA MET A 1 -5.86 -29.29 3.85
C MET A 1 -5.98 -27.83 4.19
N GLN A 2 -5.30 -26.95 3.44
CA GLN A 2 -5.54 -25.50 3.55
C GLN A 2 -7.01 -25.25 3.21
N SER A 3 -7.75 -24.61 4.11
CA SER A 3 -9.15 -24.26 3.88
C SER A 3 -9.33 -22.76 4.12
N ILE A 4 -9.99 -22.10 3.18
CA ILE A 4 -10.40 -20.70 3.30
C ILE A 4 -11.90 -20.68 3.52
N LYS A 5 -12.35 -19.93 4.53
CA LYS A 5 -13.76 -19.59 4.70
C LYS A 5 -13.94 -18.07 4.53
N HIS A 6 -15.04 -17.67 3.90
CA HIS A 6 -15.43 -16.26 3.74
C HIS A 6 -16.88 -16.09 4.19
N ILE A 7 -17.11 -15.15 5.08
CA ILE A 7 -18.41 -14.87 5.69
C ILE A 7 -18.64 -13.36 5.63
N THR A 8 -19.87 -12.96 5.31
CA THR A 8 -20.31 -11.56 5.44
C THR A 8 -21.34 -11.51 6.56
N PHE A 9 -21.09 -10.69 7.57
CA PHE A 9 -22.01 -10.45 8.70
C PHE A 9 -23.14 -9.49 8.28
N ASP A 10 -24.24 -9.49 9.03
CA ASP A 10 -25.43 -8.65 8.78
C ASP A 10 -25.11 -7.14 8.77
N ASN A 11 -24.08 -6.71 9.48
CA ASN A 11 -23.61 -5.32 9.52
C ASN A 11 -22.69 -4.95 8.34
N GLY A 12 -22.46 -5.85 7.40
CA GLY A 12 -21.63 -5.62 6.21
C GLY A 12 -20.13 -5.88 6.40
N LEU A 13 -19.68 -6.22 7.60
CA LEU A 13 -18.30 -6.67 7.86
C LEU A 13 -18.05 -8.01 7.15
N GLN A 14 -16.88 -8.16 6.55
CA GLN A 14 -16.45 -9.42 5.95
C GLN A 14 -15.34 -10.07 6.78
N LEU A 15 -15.44 -11.37 7.01
CA LEU A 15 -14.42 -12.17 7.67
C LEU A 15 -13.89 -13.23 6.70
N ILE A 16 -12.58 -13.28 6.53
CA ILE A 16 -11.88 -14.29 5.75
C ILE A 16 -10.93 -15.01 6.70
N THR A 17 -10.99 -16.33 6.72
CA THR A 17 -10.11 -17.13 7.56
C THR A 17 -9.39 -18.19 6.72
N GLU A 18 -8.08 -18.39 6.96
CA GLU A 18 -7.28 -19.46 6.37
C GLU A 18 -6.60 -20.27 7.46
N SER A 19 -7.02 -21.52 7.65
CA SER A 19 -6.33 -22.46 8.53
C SER A 19 -5.10 -23.02 7.81
N VAL A 20 -3.92 -22.78 8.40
CA VAL A 20 -2.63 -23.22 7.86
C VAL A 20 -2.05 -24.25 8.82
N PRO A 21 -2.07 -25.55 8.46
CA PRO A 21 -1.48 -26.59 9.30
C PRO A 21 0.04 -26.39 9.41
N ASP A 22 0.61 -26.89 10.50
CA ASP A 22 2.05 -26.94 10.76
C ASP A 22 2.73 -25.60 11.05
N VAL A 23 1.99 -24.49 11.14
CA VAL A 23 2.49 -23.22 11.69
C VAL A 23 2.05 -23.04 13.15
N ARG A 24 2.70 -22.15 13.88
CA ARG A 24 2.38 -21.87 15.30
C ARG A 24 1.93 -20.44 15.55
N THR A 25 1.80 -19.66 14.51
CA THR A 25 1.40 -18.24 14.59
C THR A 25 0.08 -18.04 13.89
N ALA A 26 -0.64 -17.00 14.30
CA ALA A 26 -1.80 -16.50 13.59
C ALA A 26 -1.65 -14.99 13.41
N ALA A 27 -1.98 -14.50 12.22
CA ALA A 27 -1.98 -13.10 11.87
C ALA A 27 -3.40 -12.61 11.63
N VAL A 28 -3.69 -11.41 12.11
CA VAL A 28 -4.94 -10.68 11.88
C VAL A 28 -4.61 -9.43 11.09
N GLU A 29 -5.31 -9.26 9.99
CA GLU A 29 -5.27 -8.08 9.14
C GLU A 29 -6.69 -7.51 9.07
N TRP A 30 -6.86 -6.24 9.35
CA TRP A 30 -8.17 -5.59 9.35
C TRP A 30 -8.12 -4.26 8.61
N LEU A 31 -8.93 -4.12 7.58
CA LEU A 31 -9.14 -2.88 6.83
C LEU A 31 -10.44 -2.22 7.26
N VAL A 32 -10.38 -0.91 7.51
CA VAL A 32 -11.57 -0.06 7.65
C VAL A 32 -11.39 1.18 6.78
N HIS A 33 -12.49 1.83 6.42
CA HIS A 33 -12.43 3.17 5.84
C HIS A 33 -11.82 4.14 6.85
N GLY A 34 -11.22 5.24 6.40
CA GLY A 34 -10.62 6.22 7.30
C GLY A 34 -9.24 6.70 6.91
N GLY A 35 -8.77 6.33 5.71
CA GLY A 35 -7.54 6.88 5.15
C GLY A 35 -7.63 8.39 4.87
N VAL A 36 -6.52 8.99 4.45
CA VAL A 36 -6.41 10.46 4.32
C VAL A 36 -7.38 11.07 3.31
N SER A 37 -7.90 10.29 2.35
CA SER A 37 -8.94 10.75 1.43
C SER A 37 -10.28 11.07 2.11
N MET A 38 -10.49 10.58 3.34
CA MET A 38 -11.68 10.83 4.15
C MET A 38 -11.57 12.08 5.03
N ASN A 39 -10.40 12.70 5.07
CA ASN A 39 -10.12 13.83 5.95
C ASN A 39 -10.91 15.08 5.55
N GLU A 40 -11.43 15.81 6.52
CA GLU A 40 -11.85 17.20 6.36
C GLU A 40 -10.64 18.15 6.45
N HIS A 41 -9.66 17.79 7.28
CA HIS A 41 -8.39 18.52 7.42
C HIS A 41 -7.21 17.55 7.28
N ASP A 42 -6.22 17.91 6.48
CA ASP A 42 -5.09 17.03 6.14
C ASP A 42 -4.20 16.72 7.35
N GLY A 43 -4.44 15.56 7.97
CA GLY A 43 -3.79 15.09 9.20
C GLY A 43 -4.72 14.38 10.17
N ASP A 44 -6.05 14.48 9.99
CA ASP A 44 -7.02 13.88 10.92
C ASP A 44 -6.85 12.37 11.05
N SER A 45 -6.71 11.64 9.94
CA SER A 45 -6.51 10.18 9.95
C SER A 45 -5.18 9.78 10.57
N VAL A 46 -4.14 10.57 10.35
CA VAL A 46 -2.80 10.30 10.91
C VAL A 46 -2.82 10.46 12.42
N LEU A 47 -3.41 11.55 12.92
CA LEU A 47 -3.60 11.77 14.36
C LEU A 47 -4.52 10.72 15.00
N LEU A 48 -5.57 10.31 14.29
CA LEU A 48 -6.45 9.23 14.74
C LEU A 48 -5.65 7.94 14.95
N THR A 49 -4.80 7.59 13.99
CA THR A 49 -3.95 6.40 14.08
C THR A 49 -3.06 6.43 15.32
N GLU A 50 -2.38 7.54 15.59
CA GLU A 50 -1.54 7.72 16.78
C GLU A 50 -2.36 7.66 18.10
N LEU A 51 -3.55 8.24 18.10
CA LEU A 51 -4.42 8.24 19.28
C LEU A 51 -5.04 6.88 19.57
N MET A 52 -5.20 6.00 18.57
CA MET A 52 -5.70 4.63 18.77
C MET A 52 -4.75 3.77 19.62
N PHE A 53 -3.47 4.12 19.71
CA PHE A 53 -2.52 3.47 20.61
C PHE A 53 -2.62 3.95 22.06
N ARG A 54 -3.45 4.98 22.38
CA ARG A 54 -3.55 5.60 23.71
C ARG A 54 -4.63 4.98 24.61
N GLY A 55 -4.75 3.64 24.54
CA GLY A 55 -5.71 2.85 25.29
C GLY A 55 -6.96 2.50 24.52
N ALA A 56 -7.56 1.36 24.85
CA ALA A 56 -8.73 0.83 24.17
C ALA A 56 -9.62 0.03 25.15
N GLY A 57 -10.91 -0.05 24.83
CA GLY A 57 -11.89 -0.66 25.71
C GLY A 57 -11.92 0.04 27.07
N ASP A 58 -11.80 -0.73 28.14
CA ASP A 58 -11.78 -0.21 29.52
C ASP A 58 -10.35 0.10 30.01
N LEU A 59 -9.32 -0.29 29.24
CA LEU A 59 -7.92 -0.23 29.62
C LEU A 59 -7.26 1.11 29.26
N SER A 60 -6.46 1.65 30.15
CA SER A 60 -5.56 2.77 29.85
C SER A 60 -4.49 2.35 28.85
N ASP A 61 -3.71 3.31 28.33
CA ASP A 61 -2.58 3.06 27.43
C ASP A 61 -1.61 1.99 28.01
N LYS A 62 -1.20 2.19 29.25
CA LYS A 62 -0.28 1.26 29.95
C LYS A 62 -0.89 -0.13 30.10
N GLU A 63 -2.09 -0.22 30.64
CA GLU A 63 -2.79 -1.50 30.90
C GLU A 63 -3.06 -2.26 29.59
N HIS A 64 -3.44 -1.54 28.53
CA HIS A 64 -3.67 -2.13 27.21
C HIS A 64 -2.37 -2.68 26.61
N THR A 65 -1.28 -1.92 26.71
CA THR A 65 0.04 -2.37 26.24
C THR A 65 0.51 -3.59 27.03
N GLU A 66 0.45 -3.55 28.37
CA GLU A 66 0.82 -4.69 29.23
C GLU A 66 -0.05 -5.93 28.92
N ARG A 67 -1.35 -5.76 28.64
CA ARG A 67 -2.24 -6.86 28.26
C ARG A 67 -1.79 -7.53 26.97
N LEU A 68 -1.44 -6.75 25.93
CA LEU A 68 -0.98 -7.28 24.64
C LEU A 68 0.40 -7.91 24.75
N ASP A 69 1.29 -7.35 25.55
CA ASP A 69 2.62 -7.92 25.82
C ASP A 69 2.52 -9.29 26.52
N HIS A 70 1.63 -9.44 27.51
CA HIS A 70 1.37 -10.72 28.16
C HIS A 70 0.82 -11.81 27.21
N LEU A 71 0.13 -11.39 26.14
CA LEU A 71 -0.37 -12.28 25.09
C LEU A 71 0.69 -12.53 23.99
N GLY A 72 1.82 -11.83 24.02
CA GLY A 72 2.86 -11.91 23.00
C GLY A 72 2.41 -11.33 21.64
N VAL A 73 1.54 -10.33 21.67
CA VAL A 73 0.96 -9.73 20.46
C VAL A 73 1.86 -8.63 19.93
N ARG A 74 2.25 -8.74 18.67
CA ARG A 74 2.75 -7.61 17.89
C ARG A 74 1.59 -6.97 17.16
N ARG A 75 1.54 -5.64 17.18
CA ARG A 75 0.47 -4.87 16.52
C ARG A 75 1.01 -3.60 15.86
N ASP A 76 0.31 -3.18 14.83
CA ASP A 76 0.53 -1.89 14.18
C ASP A 76 -0.77 -1.39 13.55
N ILE A 77 -0.89 -0.06 13.38
CA ILE A 77 -1.97 0.57 12.62
C ILE A 77 -1.32 1.50 11.59
N THR A 78 -1.67 1.33 10.34
CA THR A 78 -1.17 2.16 9.25
C THR A 78 -2.27 2.99 8.62
N CYS A 79 -1.97 4.26 8.32
CA CYS A 79 -2.84 5.17 7.60
C CYS A 79 -2.46 5.18 6.13
N GLY A 80 -3.35 4.67 5.28
CA GLY A 80 -3.23 4.75 3.83
C GLY A 80 -4.06 5.88 3.23
N VAL A 81 -4.07 5.96 1.90
CA VAL A 81 -4.88 6.97 1.21
C VAL A 81 -6.38 6.72 1.43
N ARG A 82 -6.85 5.51 1.30
CA ARG A 82 -8.29 5.16 1.39
C ARG A 82 -8.68 4.51 2.70
N LEU A 83 -7.77 3.81 3.34
CA LEU A 83 -8.05 2.87 4.42
C LEU A 83 -7.10 3.07 5.59
N LEU A 84 -7.61 2.77 6.79
CA LEU A 84 -6.79 2.40 7.94
C LEU A 84 -6.65 0.89 7.95
N SER A 85 -5.45 0.41 8.29
CA SER A 85 -5.15 -1.01 8.38
C SER A 85 -4.58 -1.33 9.75
N LEU A 86 -5.21 -2.28 10.45
CA LEU A 86 -4.68 -2.84 11.68
C LEU A 86 -4.03 -4.18 11.37
N HIS A 87 -2.81 -4.34 11.83
CA HIS A 87 -2.00 -5.54 11.67
C HIS A 87 -1.72 -6.14 13.05
N SER A 88 -1.90 -7.44 13.20
CA SER A 88 -1.55 -8.13 14.45
C SER A 88 -0.99 -9.52 14.17
N LEU A 89 -0.02 -9.91 14.98
CA LEU A 89 0.60 -11.24 14.94
C LEU A 89 0.74 -11.78 16.37
N SER A 90 0.29 -13.00 16.57
CA SER A 90 0.37 -13.70 17.86
C SER A 90 0.69 -15.18 17.67
N LEU A 91 0.83 -15.91 18.78
CA LEU A 91 0.75 -17.38 18.74
C LEU A 91 -0.68 -17.82 18.37
N GLY A 92 -0.82 -18.86 17.55
CA GLY A 92 -2.13 -19.40 17.19
C GLY A 92 -2.96 -19.81 18.42
N SER A 93 -2.31 -20.45 19.40
CA SER A 93 -2.95 -20.81 20.68
C SER A 93 -3.43 -19.62 21.54
N ARG A 94 -3.12 -18.39 21.14
CA ARG A 94 -3.49 -17.15 21.85
C ARG A 94 -4.33 -16.19 21.01
N VAL A 95 -4.63 -16.54 19.75
CA VAL A 95 -5.29 -15.62 18.80
C VAL A 95 -6.69 -15.20 19.32
N CYS A 96 -7.49 -16.13 19.83
CA CYS A 96 -8.82 -15.79 20.37
C CYS A 96 -8.75 -14.88 21.60
N ASP A 97 -7.78 -15.08 22.51
CA ASP A 97 -7.51 -14.19 23.63
C ASP A 97 -7.03 -12.81 23.17
N ALA A 98 -6.31 -12.74 22.05
CA ALA A 98 -5.74 -11.53 21.48
C ALA A 98 -6.75 -10.70 20.69
N VAL A 99 -7.74 -11.33 20.05
CA VAL A 99 -8.74 -10.66 19.20
C VAL A 99 -9.42 -9.51 19.95
N LYS A 100 -9.93 -9.74 21.16
CA LYS A 100 -10.63 -8.68 21.91
C LYS A 100 -9.78 -7.42 22.14
N PRO A 101 -8.59 -7.47 22.79
CA PRO A 101 -7.82 -6.25 23.03
C PRO A 101 -7.27 -5.63 21.72
N VAL A 102 -7.01 -6.43 20.68
CA VAL A 102 -6.63 -5.91 19.37
C VAL A 102 -7.80 -5.20 18.70
N PHE A 103 -9.00 -5.79 18.71
CA PHE A 103 -10.19 -5.21 18.08
C PHE A 103 -10.68 -3.97 18.81
N ASP A 104 -10.49 -3.89 20.13
CA ASP A 104 -10.83 -2.70 20.89
C ASP A 104 -10.10 -1.44 20.39
N MET A 105 -8.93 -1.58 19.73
CA MET A 105 -8.23 -0.44 19.12
C MET A 105 -9.05 0.22 18.00
N PHE A 106 -9.85 -0.54 17.26
CA PHE A 106 -10.75 -0.01 16.24
C PHE A 106 -12.18 0.18 16.74
N LEU A 107 -12.69 -0.75 17.55
CA LEU A 107 -14.09 -0.72 17.99
C LEU A 107 -14.33 0.27 19.12
N ARG A 108 -13.37 0.42 20.05
CA ARG A 108 -13.53 1.19 21.29
C ARG A 108 -12.22 1.92 21.69
N PRO A 109 -11.57 2.68 20.77
CA PRO A 109 -10.38 3.45 21.14
C PRO A 109 -10.77 4.53 22.17
N LYS A 110 -9.95 4.77 23.19
CA LYS A 110 -10.23 5.79 24.21
C LYS A 110 -10.12 7.21 23.70
N LEU A 111 -9.24 7.46 22.76
CA LEU A 111 -8.96 8.78 22.20
C LEU A 111 -8.90 9.87 23.28
N PRO A 112 -8.00 9.77 24.27
CA PRO A 112 -7.97 10.66 25.42
C PRO A 112 -7.48 12.06 25.04
N SER A 113 -8.10 13.12 25.57
CA SER A 113 -7.69 14.50 25.30
C SER A 113 -6.23 14.77 25.71
N ALA A 114 -5.77 14.14 26.79
CA ALA A 114 -4.37 14.25 27.22
C ALA A 114 -3.36 13.61 26.23
N GLY A 115 -3.83 12.71 25.37
CA GLY A 115 -3.02 12.05 24.35
C GLY A 115 -2.78 12.90 23.11
N LEU A 116 -3.60 13.95 22.87
CA LEU A 116 -3.55 14.73 21.65
C LEU A 116 -2.20 15.43 21.43
N GLY A 117 -1.73 16.19 22.40
CA GLY A 117 -0.45 16.90 22.29
C GLY A 117 0.75 15.98 22.00
N PRO A 118 0.95 14.90 22.77
CA PRO A 118 1.99 13.91 22.44
C PRO A 118 1.84 13.28 21.05
N SER A 119 0.63 12.99 20.58
CA SER A 119 0.38 12.44 19.25
C SER A 119 0.68 13.47 18.15
N GLN A 120 0.29 14.74 18.35
CA GLN A 120 0.69 15.82 17.44
C GLN A 120 2.22 15.91 17.28
N GLN A 121 2.97 15.86 18.40
CA GLN A 121 4.43 15.89 18.36
C GLN A 121 5.04 14.72 17.57
N LEU A 122 4.51 13.51 17.72
CA LEU A 122 4.97 12.35 16.94
C LEU A 122 4.71 12.53 15.43
N CYS A 123 3.51 13.00 15.06
CA CYS A 123 3.19 13.29 13.65
C CYS A 123 4.09 14.39 13.08
N LEU A 124 4.36 15.45 13.84
CA LEU A 124 5.24 16.55 13.41
C LEU A 124 6.69 16.08 13.26
N GLN A 125 7.20 15.25 14.17
CA GLN A 125 8.52 14.63 14.03
C GLN A 125 8.61 13.75 12.78
N ALA A 126 7.54 12.99 12.45
CA ALA A 126 7.48 12.22 11.23
C ALA A 126 7.56 13.11 9.97
N ILE A 127 6.85 14.25 9.97
CA ILE A 127 6.94 15.23 8.87
C ILE A 127 8.37 15.80 8.77
N ASP A 128 8.99 16.18 9.90
CA ASP A 128 10.35 16.70 9.90
C ASP A 128 11.35 15.68 9.36
N SER A 129 11.22 14.41 9.74
CA SER A 129 12.11 13.35 9.26
C SER A 129 11.99 13.09 7.75
N ILE A 130 10.84 13.42 7.14
CA ILE A 130 10.65 13.30 5.69
C ILE A 130 11.45 14.37 4.94
N GLN A 131 11.61 15.57 5.51
CA GLN A 131 12.39 16.63 4.88
C GLN A 131 13.85 16.23 4.68
N ASP A 132 14.36 15.34 5.53
CA ASP A 132 15.71 14.77 5.44
C ASP A 132 15.79 13.54 4.51
N ASN A 133 14.66 13.16 3.88
CA ASN A 133 14.60 12.01 2.97
C ASN A 133 14.10 12.41 1.57
N PRO A 134 15.01 12.80 0.67
CA PRO A 134 14.65 13.24 -0.68
C PRO A 134 13.83 12.24 -1.49
N ALA A 135 14.08 10.94 -1.34
CA ALA A 135 13.29 9.91 -2.02
C ALA A 135 11.82 9.88 -1.56
N SER A 136 11.57 10.14 -0.27
CA SER A 136 10.22 10.25 0.29
C SER A 136 9.51 11.51 -0.21
N LEU A 137 10.22 12.65 -0.28
CA LEU A 137 9.68 13.89 -0.84
C LEU A 137 9.24 13.72 -2.29
N VAL A 138 10.08 13.08 -3.12
CA VAL A 138 9.71 12.74 -4.51
C VAL A 138 8.48 11.84 -4.55
N GLY A 139 8.39 10.84 -3.67
CA GLY A 139 7.23 9.94 -3.60
C GLY A 139 5.92 10.65 -3.22
N ILE A 140 5.98 11.62 -2.30
CA ILE A 140 4.83 12.45 -1.89
C ILE A 140 4.40 13.36 -3.05
N ALA A 141 5.33 14.10 -3.65
CA ALA A 141 5.05 14.97 -4.78
C ALA A 141 4.52 14.18 -6.00
N LEU A 142 5.05 12.98 -6.22
CA LEU A 142 4.56 12.08 -7.27
C LEU A 142 3.08 11.73 -7.05
N ASN A 143 2.66 11.45 -5.80
CA ASN A 143 1.25 11.24 -5.48
C ASN A 143 0.42 12.51 -5.70
N GLU A 144 0.91 13.64 -5.21
CA GLU A 144 0.23 14.93 -5.28
C GLU A 144 -0.11 15.33 -6.71
N HIS A 145 0.82 15.14 -7.64
CA HIS A 145 0.66 15.53 -9.03
C HIS A 145 0.02 14.45 -9.91
N HIS A 146 0.13 13.16 -9.55
CA HIS A 146 -0.37 12.08 -10.38
C HIS A 146 -1.84 11.77 -10.15
N PHE A 147 -2.37 11.96 -8.93
CA PHE A 147 -3.75 11.64 -8.59
C PHE A 147 -4.62 12.88 -8.42
N SER A 148 -5.93 12.68 -8.62
CA SER A 148 -6.96 13.68 -8.29
C SER A 148 -7.12 13.80 -6.77
N ALA A 149 -7.49 15.00 -6.28
CA ALA A 149 -7.92 15.12 -4.89
C ALA A 149 -9.25 14.37 -4.67
N PRO A 150 -9.45 13.74 -3.52
CA PRO A 150 -8.61 13.73 -2.32
C PRO A 150 -7.58 12.57 -2.28
N PHE A 151 -7.40 11.81 -3.36
CA PHE A 151 -6.51 10.65 -3.41
C PHE A 151 -5.02 11.01 -3.54
N ASN A 152 -4.74 12.26 -3.84
CA ASN A 152 -3.38 12.83 -3.92
C ASN A 152 -2.82 13.31 -2.57
N ARG A 153 -3.59 13.25 -1.48
CA ARG A 153 -3.18 13.73 -0.15
C ARG A 153 -2.03 12.93 0.43
N SER A 154 -1.16 13.63 1.16
CA SER A 154 -0.07 13.01 1.91
C SER A 154 -0.60 12.14 3.05
N THR A 155 -0.11 10.91 3.17
CA THR A 155 -0.39 10.02 4.30
C THR A 155 0.34 10.41 5.59
N HIS A 156 1.10 11.51 5.58
CA HIS A 156 1.77 12.08 6.75
C HIS A 156 1.02 13.31 7.29
N GLY A 157 0.00 13.80 6.57
CA GLY A 157 -0.73 15.01 6.90
C GLY A 157 0.03 16.29 6.54
N VAL A 158 -0.51 17.41 6.97
CA VAL A 158 0.04 18.75 6.80
C VAL A 158 0.25 19.39 8.16
N ARG A 159 1.39 20.05 8.39
CA ARG A 159 1.82 20.61 9.68
C ARG A 159 0.72 21.46 10.34
N ASP A 160 0.24 22.50 9.66
CA ASP A 160 -0.74 23.43 10.20
C ASP A 160 -2.06 22.74 10.61
N ALA A 161 -2.47 21.73 9.83
CA ALA A 161 -3.68 20.97 10.12
C ALA A 161 -3.49 20.04 11.33
N ILE A 162 -2.29 19.50 11.54
CA ILE A 162 -1.94 18.69 12.71
C ILE A 162 -1.86 19.59 13.96
N GLU A 163 -1.17 20.72 13.89
CA GLU A 163 -1.01 21.65 15.02
C GLU A 163 -2.36 22.22 15.50
N SER A 164 -3.26 22.53 14.55
CA SER A 164 -4.59 23.09 14.85
C SER A 164 -5.64 22.04 15.21
N ALA A 165 -5.29 20.73 15.24
CA ALA A 165 -6.25 19.68 15.51
C ALA A 165 -6.80 19.74 16.94
N THR A 166 -8.09 19.44 17.10
CA THR A 166 -8.75 19.25 18.40
C THR A 166 -9.17 17.80 18.58
N ILE A 167 -9.33 17.38 19.82
CA ILE A 167 -9.73 16.00 20.10
C ILE A 167 -11.16 15.70 19.62
N GLU A 168 -12.04 16.68 19.63
CA GLU A 168 -13.42 16.59 19.14
C GLU A 168 -13.42 16.34 17.63
N ARG A 169 -12.53 17.03 16.88
CA ARG A 169 -12.35 16.82 15.45
C ARG A 169 -11.92 15.39 15.14
N ILE A 170 -10.94 14.87 15.89
CA ILE A 170 -10.46 13.49 15.69
C ILE A 170 -11.51 12.44 16.07
N ARG A 171 -12.27 12.67 17.16
CA ARG A 171 -13.39 11.81 17.54
C ARG A 171 -14.50 11.80 16.47
N SER A 172 -14.81 12.97 15.89
CA SER A 172 -15.75 13.07 14.78
C SER A 172 -15.26 12.30 13.55
N MET A 173 -13.97 12.40 13.21
CA MET A 173 -13.36 11.62 12.12
C MET A 173 -13.49 10.11 12.37
N TYR A 174 -13.17 9.65 13.58
CA TYR A 174 -13.34 8.25 13.96
C TYR A 174 -14.77 7.76 13.74
N GLN A 175 -15.77 8.51 14.22
CA GLN A 175 -17.18 8.12 14.11
C GLN A 175 -17.69 8.02 12.67
N ARG A 176 -17.14 8.85 11.76
CA ARG A 176 -17.51 8.86 10.35
C ARG A 176 -16.82 7.78 9.54
N ALA A 177 -15.61 7.39 9.93
CA ALA A 177 -14.73 6.58 9.12
C ALA A 177 -14.71 5.12 9.53
N VAL A 178 -14.65 4.85 10.83
CA VAL A 178 -14.45 3.48 11.35
C VAL A 178 -15.80 2.79 11.52
N CYS A 179 -16.28 2.19 10.44
CA CYS A 179 -17.59 1.57 10.32
C CYS A 179 -17.49 0.14 9.77
N PRO A 180 -18.48 -0.73 10.07
CA PRO A 180 -18.45 -2.12 9.59
C PRO A 180 -18.65 -2.24 8.08
N GLU A 181 -19.45 -1.38 7.46
CA GLU A 181 -19.68 -1.42 6.01
C GLU A 181 -18.38 -1.25 5.22
N GLY A 182 -18.06 -2.23 4.38
CA GLY A 182 -16.84 -2.24 3.58
C GLY A 182 -15.57 -2.61 4.35
N SER A 183 -15.69 -2.90 5.66
CA SER A 183 -14.58 -3.44 6.46
C SER A 183 -14.35 -4.90 6.15
N ILE A 184 -13.08 -5.30 6.16
CA ILE A 184 -12.66 -6.67 5.91
C ILE A 184 -11.64 -7.09 6.97
N ILE A 185 -11.89 -8.22 7.61
CA ILE A 185 -10.95 -8.89 8.51
C ILE A 185 -10.45 -10.15 7.79
N SER A 186 -9.14 -10.35 7.80
CA SER A 186 -8.52 -11.59 7.35
C SER A 186 -7.66 -12.17 8.47
N ILE A 187 -7.85 -13.44 8.78
CA ILE A 187 -7.09 -14.16 9.79
C ILE A 187 -6.52 -15.43 9.19
N ALA A 188 -5.20 -15.58 9.23
CA ALA A 188 -4.52 -16.75 8.69
C ALA A 188 -3.49 -17.32 9.67
N GLY A 189 -3.42 -18.64 9.78
CA GLY A 189 -2.46 -19.31 10.64
C GLY A 189 -2.96 -20.57 11.31
N ASP A 190 -2.42 -20.85 12.50
CA ASP A 190 -2.85 -21.93 13.38
C ASP A 190 -4.16 -21.53 14.07
N ILE A 191 -5.27 -21.76 13.40
CA ILE A 191 -6.61 -21.33 13.82
C ILE A 191 -7.65 -22.41 13.56
N ASP A 192 -8.69 -22.41 14.39
CA ASP A 192 -9.97 -23.04 14.12
C ASP A 192 -10.96 -22.02 13.56
N HIS A 193 -11.59 -22.32 12.44
CA HIS A 193 -12.50 -21.40 11.76
C HIS A 193 -13.72 -21.02 12.59
N ASP A 194 -14.30 -22.00 13.29
CA ASP A 194 -15.56 -21.82 13.99
C ASP A 194 -15.31 -21.04 15.31
N GLU A 195 -14.19 -21.30 16.00
CA GLU A 195 -13.76 -20.53 17.17
C GLU A 195 -13.47 -19.06 16.80
N ILE A 196 -12.78 -18.83 15.69
CA ILE A 196 -12.52 -17.46 15.19
C ILE A 196 -13.82 -16.77 14.81
N TYR A 197 -14.75 -17.47 14.13
CA TYR A 197 -16.04 -16.89 13.76
C TYR A 197 -16.79 -16.41 14.99
N GLU A 198 -16.97 -17.27 16.00
CA GLU A 198 -17.67 -16.90 17.22
C GLU A 198 -16.98 -15.75 17.94
N THR A 199 -15.66 -15.77 18.04
CA THR A 199 -14.87 -14.72 18.68
C THR A 199 -15.07 -13.37 17.99
N VAL A 200 -14.98 -13.33 16.65
CA VAL A 200 -15.15 -12.09 15.86
C VAL A 200 -16.60 -11.61 15.92
N HIS A 201 -17.56 -12.53 15.77
CA HIS A 201 -19.00 -12.22 15.83
C HIS A 201 -19.36 -11.54 17.17
N GLU A 202 -18.96 -12.12 18.29
CA GLU A 202 -19.23 -11.55 19.64
C GLU A 202 -18.65 -10.13 19.80
N GLN A 203 -17.49 -9.85 19.23
CA GLN A 203 -16.89 -8.50 19.31
C GLN A 203 -17.56 -7.49 18.37
N THR A 204 -18.13 -7.93 17.22
CA THR A 204 -18.57 -7.02 16.16
C THR A 204 -20.07 -6.99 15.92
N LYS A 205 -20.88 -7.84 16.57
CA LYS A 205 -22.34 -7.94 16.38
C LYS A 205 -23.11 -6.65 16.66
N ASN A 206 -22.62 -5.80 17.55
CA ASN A 206 -23.22 -4.50 17.89
C ASN A 206 -22.53 -3.32 17.18
N TRP A 207 -21.53 -3.57 16.34
CA TRP A 207 -20.85 -2.53 15.59
C TRP A 207 -21.67 -2.13 14.37
N THR A 208 -22.05 -0.86 14.33
CA THR A 208 -22.93 -0.30 13.30
C THR A 208 -22.34 0.96 12.71
N GLY A 209 -22.84 1.36 11.54
CA GLY A 209 -22.46 2.59 10.86
C GLY A 209 -22.13 2.34 9.39
N ASN A 210 -22.22 3.40 8.61
CA ASN A 210 -21.91 3.41 7.18
C ASN A 210 -20.88 4.48 6.92
N SER A 211 -19.88 4.17 6.11
CA SER A 211 -18.83 5.11 5.74
C SER A 211 -19.16 5.84 4.45
N ALA A 212 -18.96 7.15 4.43
CA ALA A 212 -19.02 7.93 3.20
C ALA A 212 -17.88 7.54 2.26
N LYS A 213 -18.15 7.60 0.95
CA LYS A 213 -17.11 7.41 -0.08
C LYS A 213 -16.55 8.76 -0.48
N PRO A 214 -15.21 8.93 -0.50
CA PRO A 214 -14.61 10.15 -1.03
C PRO A 214 -14.89 10.27 -2.53
N ILE A 215 -15.13 11.50 -2.99
CA ILE A 215 -15.43 11.83 -4.39
C ILE A 215 -14.24 12.64 -4.93
N GLU A 216 -13.79 12.33 -6.13
CA GLU A 216 -12.76 13.12 -6.82
C GLU A 216 -13.26 14.54 -7.08
N THR A 217 -12.42 15.53 -6.74
CA THR A 217 -12.79 16.95 -6.79
C THR A 217 -11.96 17.77 -7.77
N THR A 218 -10.81 17.25 -8.20
CA THR A 218 -9.87 17.95 -9.09
C THR A 218 -9.30 17.02 -10.12
N MET A 219 -8.82 17.56 -11.24
CA MET A 219 -7.99 16.81 -12.19
C MET A 219 -6.54 16.79 -11.70
N PRO A 220 -5.79 15.70 -11.94
CA PRO A 220 -4.37 15.64 -11.59
C PRO A 220 -3.53 16.58 -12.44
N ALA A 221 -2.50 17.16 -11.85
CA ALA A 221 -1.54 18.03 -12.54
C ALA A 221 -0.33 17.21 -13.02
N ARG A 222 -0.55 16.31 -13.97
CA ARG A 222 0.50 15.45 -14.53
C ARG A 222 1.52 16.24 -15.34
N GLY A 223 2.65 15.64 -15.64
CA GLY A 223 3.75 16.24 -16.38
C GLY A 223 5.05 16.29 -15.59
N LEU A 224 5.85 17.31 -15.85
CA LEU A 224 7.19 17.46 -15.27
C LEU A 224 7.15 18.41 -14.06
N HIS A 225 7.70 17.97 -12.93
CA HIS A 225 7.74 18.72 -11.68
C HIS A 225 9.15 18.67 -11.08
N HIS A 226 9.65 19.83 -10.67
CA HIS A 226 10.96 19.98 -10.03
C HIS A 226 10.80 20.44 -8.58
N ILE A 227 11.47 19.74 -7.67
CA ILE A 227 11.66 20.18 -6.28
C ILE A 227 13.10 20.65 -6.16
N GLU A 228 13.29 21.95 -6.05
CA GLU A 228 14.62 22.54 -5.87
C GLU A 228 15.11 22.29 -4.44
N GLN A 229 16.17 21.53 -4.32
CA GLN A 229 16.84 21.27 -3.04
C GLN A 229 18.33 21.05 -3.28
N ASP A 230 19.17 21.68 -2.46
CA ASP A 230 20.62 21.50 -2.53
C ASP A 230 21.00 20.12 -1.94
N THR A 231 21.17 19.17 -2.83
CA THR A 231 21.51 17.77 -2.50
C THR A 231 22.61 17.28 -3.42
N SER A 232 23.47 16.38 -2.90
CA SER A 232 24.53 15.72 -3.68
C SER A 232 24.00 14.68 -4.67
N GLN A 233 22.72 14.31 -4.56
CA GLN A 233 22.05 13.34 -5.43
C GLN A 233 20.78 13.94 -5.99
N VAL A 234 20.43 13.50 -7.22
CA VAL A 234 19.12 13.75 -7.80
C VAL A 234 18.26 12.51 -7.62
N HIS A 235 17.08 12.70 -7.04
CA HIS A 235 16.08 11.66 -6.90
C HIS A 235 14.99 11.86 -7.94
N VAL A 236 14.65 10.78 -8.66
CA VAL A 236 13.66 10.79 -9.75
C VAL A 236 12.54 9.83 -9.42
N GLY A 237 11.31 10.27 -9.62
CA GLY A 237 10.10 9.47 -9.57
C GLY A 237 9.28 9.64 -10.85
N LEU A 238 8.91 8.55 -11.50
CA LEU A 238 8.00 8.53 -12.65
C LEU A 238 6.78 7.68 -12.30
N ALA A 239 5.59 8.17 -12.61
CA ALA A 239 4.35 7.41 -12.48
C ALA A 239 3.52 7.47 -13.77
N PHE A 240 2.81 6.38 -14.06
CA PHE A 240 1.83 6.29 -15.14
C PHE A 240 0.74 5.30 -14.77
N ASP A 241 -0.42 5.42 -15.43
CA ASP A 241 -1.58 4.59 -15.18
C ASP A 241 -1.31 3.13 -15.57
N ALA A 242 -1.98 2.23 -14.86
CA ALA A 242 -1.88 0.80 -15.08
C ALA A 242 -3.24 0.12 -14.89
N PRO A 243 -3.45 -1.09 -15.42
CA PRO A 243 -4.69 -1.83 -15.26
C PRO A 243 -5.07 -1.99 -13.79
N SER A 244 -6.36 -1.87 -13.49
CA SER A 244 -6.86 -2.13 -12.13
C SER A 244 -6.67 -3.61 -11.74
N ALA A 245 -6.77 -3.89 -10.44
CA ALA A 245 -6.62 -5.26 -9.94
C ALA A 245 -7.66 -6.24 -10.51
N ASN A 246 -8.85 -5.73 -10.92
CA ASN A 246 -9.92 -6.51 -11.53
C ASN A 246 -9.76 -6.71 -13.04
N ASP A 247 -8.85 -6.01 -13.67
CA ASP A 247 -8.60 -6.12 -15.09
C ASP A 247 -7.86 -7.42 -15.40
N GLU A 248 -8.28 -8.13 -16.43
CA GLU A 248 -7.65 -9.39 -16.86
C GLU A 248 -6.19 -9.20 -17.26
N SER A 249 -5.81 -7.99 -17.69
CA SER A 249 -4.44 -7.63 -18.03
C SER A 249 -3.55 -7.35 -16.81
N SER A 250 -4.10 -7.28 -15.59
CA SER A 250 -3.32 -6.96 -14.38
C SER A 250 -2.16 -7.92 -14.13
N ILE A 251 -2.35 -9.20 -14.43
CA ILE A 251 -1.29 -10.22 -14.31
C ILE A 251 -0.20 -10.03 -15.39
N LEU A 252 -0.59 -9.61 -16.59
CA LEU A 252 0.33 -9.32 -17.71
C LEU A 252 1.19 -8.09 -17.38
N GLU A 253 0.56 -7.02 -16.84
CA GLU A 253 1.28 -5.83 -16.36
C GLU A 253 2.27 -6.19 -15.24
N ARG A 254 1.87 -7.02 -14.28
CA ARG A 254 2.77 -7.50 -13.22
C ARG A 254 4.00 -8.18 -13.80
N VAL A 255 3.84 -9.05 -14.79
CA VAL A 255 4.96 -9.74 -15.45
C VAL A 255 5.82 -8.75 -16.23
N ALA A 256 5.21 -7.87 -17.03
CA ALA A 256 5.89 -6.85 -17.82
C ALA A 256 6.75 -5.91 -16.97
N ILE A 257 6.18 -5.35 -15.90
CA ILE A 257 6.91 -4.43 -15.00
C ILE A 257 7.96 -5.16 -14.17
N SER A 258 7.72 -6.44 -13.85
CA SER A 258 8.76 -7.27 -13.22
C SER A 258 9.96 -7.51 -14.14
N ILE A 259 9.77 -7.60 -15.44
CA ILE A 259 10.86 -7.65 -16.44
C ILE A 259 11.53 -6.29 -16.56
N PHE A 260 10.74 -5.23 -16.63
CA PHE A 260 11.23 -3.87 -16.79
C PHE A 260 12.18 -3.45 -15.67
N GLY A 261 11.73 -3.51 -14.41
CA GLY A 261 12.51 -2.98 -13.29
C GLY A 261 12.31 -3.65 -11.95
N GLY A 262 11.64 -4.81 -11.90
CA GLY A 262 11.29 -5.47 -10.64
C GLY A 262 12.42 -6.31 -10.00
N ALA A 263 13.62 -6.35 -10.58
CA ALA A 263 14.75 -7.12 -10.04
C ALA A 263 16.09 -6.63 -10.58
N THR A 264 17.20 -7.13 -9.99
CA THR A 264 18.57 -6.86 -10.44
C THR A 264 18.92 -7.44 -11.84
N SER A 265 18.08 -8.33 -12.34
CA SER A 265 18.14 -8.84 -13.72
C SER A 265 17.13 -8.15 -14.66
N GLY A 266 16.43 -7.13 -14.20
CA GLY A 266 15.49 -6.33 -14.99
C GLY A 266 16.21 -5.39 -15.96
N ARG A 267 15.48 -4.90 -16.96
CA ARG A 267 16.04 -3.99 -18.00
C ARG A 267 16.62 -2.72 -17.38
N LEU A 268 15.90 -2.07 -16.48
CA LEU A 268 16.37 -0.84 -15.84
C LEU A 268 17.69 -1.05 -15.10
N PHE A 269 17.78 -2.09 -14.27
CA PHE A 269 19.01 -2.35 -13.53
C PHE A 269 20.19 -2.63 -14.47
N THR A 270 19.96 -3.41 -15.54
CA THR A 270 20.98 -3.76 -16.54
C THR A 270 21.40 -2.55 -17.36
N GLU A 271 20.45 -1.80 -17.92
CA GLU A 271 20.74 -0.74 -18.89
C GLU A 271 21.18 0.57 -18.21
N VAL A 272 20.55 0.94 -17.10
CA VAL A 272 20.84 2.20 -16.41
C VAL A 272 22.05 2.04 -15.48
N ARG A 273 22.05 0.96 -14.66
CA ARG A 273 23.06 0.80 -13.62
C ARG A 273 24.28 0.01 -14.08
N GLN A 274 24.10 -1.22 -14.63
CA GLN A 274 25.26 -2.08 -14.93
C GLN A 274 26.02 -1.62 -16.16
N LYS A 275 25.35 -1.31 -17.26
CA LYS A 275 26.03 -0.95 -18.51
C LYS A 275 26.52 0.49 -18.54
N ARG A 276 25.77 1.43 -17.97
CA ARG A 276 26.05 2.87 -18.06
C ARG A 276 26.51 3.50 -16.75
N SER A 277 26.37 2.80 -15.63
CA SER A 277 26.71 3.32 -14.29
C SER A 277 26.05 4.67 -13.96
N LEU A 278 24.85 4.91 -14.47
CA LEU A 278 24.15 6.19 -14.34
C LEU A 278 23.57 6.41 -12.96
N CYS A 279 23.18 5.36 -12.26
CA CYS A 279 22.51 5.48 -10.98
C CYS A 279 23.02 4.44 -9.96
N TYR A 280 22.85 4.76 -8.69
CA TYR A 280 23.09 3.81 -7.60
C TYR A 280 21.92 2.83 -7.43
N SER A 281 20.70 3.34 -7.56
CA SER A 281 19.47 2.53 -7.45
C SER A 281 18.49 2.91 -8.57
N VAL A 282 17.85 1.91 -9.15
CA VAL A 282 16.73 2.08 -10.06
C VAL A 282 15.82 0.87 -9.96
N HIS A 283 14.52 1.12 -9.84
CA HIS A 283 13.52 0.05 -9.84
C HIS A 283 12.17 0.54 -10.38
N ALA A 284 11.36 -0.40 -10.83
CA ALA A 284 9.98 -0.16 -11.22
C ALA A 284 9.07 -1.14 -10.50
N GLN A 285 7.89 -0.66 -10.10
CA GLN A 285 6.89 -1.45 -9.39
C GLN A 285 5.50 -1.15 -9.94
N TYR A 286 4.74 -2.21 -10.22
CA TYR A 286 3.31 -2.12 -10.44
C TYR A 286 2.58 -2.17 -9.10
N GLN A 287 1.89 -1.09 -8.77
CA GLN A 287 1.03 -0.95 -7.60
C GLN A 287 -0.41 -1.18 -8.03
N SER A 288 -0.82 -2.45 -7.95
CA SER A 288 -2.18 -2.86 -8.26
C SER A 288 -3.15 -2.40 -7.18
N SER A 289 -4.23 -1.77 -7.57
CA SER A 289 -5.31 -1.34 -6.69
C SER A 289 -6.68 -1.50 -7.35
N LYS A 290 -7.74 -1.28 -6.60
CA LYS A 290 -9.12 -1.37 -7.11
C LYS A 290 -9.41 -0.35 -8.20
N GLU A 291 -8.94 0.90 -8.04
CA GLU A 291 -9.34 2.03 -8.87
C GLU A 291 -8.13 2.78 -9.47
N ASN A 292 -7.11 3.06 -8.70
CA ASN A 292 -5.99 3.91 -9.10
C ASN A 292 -4.69 3.11 -9.13
N SER A 293 -4.63 2.10 -9.99
CA SER A 293 -3.40 1.33 -10.19
C SER A 293 -2.38 2.15 -10.96
N THR A 294 -1.12 2.04 -10.56
CA THR A 294 -0.01 2.76 -11.20
C THR A 294 1.22 1.89 -11.33
N VAL A 295 2.03 2.21 -12.31
CA VAL A 295 3.45 1.83 -12.29
C VAL A 295 4.25 3.02 -11.77
N ARG A 296 5.18 2.74 -10.88
CA ARG A 296 6.13 3.73 -10.37
C ARG A 296 7.54 3.29 -10.66
N VAL A 297 8.32 4.21 -11.18
CA VAL A 297 9.76 4.06 -11.34
C VAL A 297 10.43 5.04 -10.39
N SER A 298 11.49 4.60 -9.72
CA SER A 298 12.33 5.49 -8.92
C SER A 298 13.80 5.23 -9.23
N ALA A 299 14.59 6.32 -9.23
CA ALA A 299 16.03 6.28 -9.43
C ALA A 299 16.72 7.32 -8.56
N GLY A 300 17.92 6.97 -8.06
CA GLY A 300 18.84 7.88 -7.39
C GLY A 300 20.14 7.97 -8.18
N THR A 301 20.54 9.20 -8.57
CA THR A 301 21.68 9.47 -9.45
C THR A 301 22.44 10.73 -9.02
N THR A 302 23.48 11.12 -9.75
CA THR A 302 24.16 12.41 -9.56
C THR A 302 23.60 13.48 -10.48
N PRO A 303 23.77 14.78 -10.18
CA PRO A 303 23.28 15.86 -11.02
C PRO A 303 23.73 15.77 -12.50
N GLU A 304 25.00 15.39 -12.72
CA GLU A 304 25.58 15.34 -14.05
C GLU A 304 24.99 14.20 -14.91
N ARG A 305 24.45 13.17 -14.27
CA ARG A 305 23.89 11.96 -14.93
C ARG A 305 22.38 11.93 -14.96
N ALA A 306 21.73 12.90 -14.32
CA ALA A 306 20.30 12.84 -14.07
C ALA A 306 19.46 12.87 -15.35
N THR A 307 19.77 13.76 -16.30
CA THR A 307 19.08 13.82 -17.59
C THR A 307 19.25 12.50 -18.36
N GLU A 308 20.48 11.99 -18.49
CA GLU A 308 20.73 10.72 -19.20
C GLU A 308 20.03 9.54 -18.48
N THR A 309 19.98 9.55 -17.14
CA THR A 309 19.24 8.52 -16.38
C THR A 309 17.77 8.49 -16.76
N VAL A 310 17.12 9.65 -16.81
CA VAL A 310 15.71 9.76 -17.20
C VAL A 310 15.51 9.34 -18.66
N ASP A 311 16.36 9.81 -19.58
CA ASP A 311 16.27 9.44 -20.99
C ASP A 311 16.36 7.93 -21.19
N VAL A 312 17.34 7.28 -20.55
CA VAL A 312 17.49 5.80 -20.65
C VAL A 312 16.28 5.09 -20.03
N VAL A 313 15.71 5.58 -18.92
CA VAL A 313 14.48 5.00 -18.34
C VAL A 313 13.33 5.09 -19.33
N LEU A 314 13.12 6.25 -19.96
CA LEU A 314 12.06 6.45 -20.95
C LEU A 314 12.31 5.63 -22.23
N ASP A 315 13.55 5.51 -22.68
CA ASP A 315 13.93 4.65 -23.81
C ASP A 315 13.60 3.18 -23.52
N GLN A 316 13.95 2.70 -22.32
CA GLN A 316 13.65 1.33 -21.93
C GLN A 316 12.14 1.08 -21.76
N LEU A 317 11.37 2.10 -21.39
CA LEU A 317 9.90 2.01 -21.35
C LEU A 317 9.33 1.91 -22.77
N ALA A 318 9.83 2.69 -23.72
CA ALA A 318 9.45 2.59 -25.11
C ALA A 318 9.81 1.23 -25.72
N LEU A 319 11.05 0.75 -25.49
CA LEU A 319 11.49 -0.57 -25.92
C LEU A 319 10.71 -1.73 -25.29
N LEU A 320 10.12 -1.52 -24.10
CA LEU A 320 9.26 -2.53 -23.49
C LEU A 320 7.99 -2.76 -24.33
N GLN A 321 7.45 -1.73 -24.99
CA GLN A 321 6.27 -1.85 -25.85
C GLN A 321 6.56 -2.69 -27.10
N GLU A 322 7.82 -2.79 -27.55
CA GLU A 322 8.20 -3.66 -28.67
C GLU A 322 8.12 -5.16 -28.31
N GLY A 323 8.11 -5.46 -27.01
CA GLY A 323 7.99 -6.80 -26.45
C GLY A 323 9.16 -7.22 -25.57
N VAL A 324 9.07 -8.45 -25.08
CA VAL A 324 10.07 -9.08 -24.20
C VAL A 324 10.55 -10.40 -24.81
N THR A 325 11.79 -10.77 -24.49
CA THR A 325 12.38 -12.01 -24.97
C THR A 325 11.94 -13.21 -24.11
N LYS A 326 12.03 -14.41 -24.70
CA LYS A 326 11.75 -15.65 -23.97
C LYS A 326 12.62 -15.79 -22.70
N ALA A 327 13.88 -15.40 -22.78
CA ALA A 327 14.79 -15.49 -21.64
C ALA A 327 14.41 -14.54 -20.48
N GLU A 328 13.95 -13.31 -20.77
CA GLU A 328 13.44 -12.36 -19.78
C GLU A 328 12.15 -12.90 -19.14
N PHE A 329 11.25 -13.41 -19.97
CA PHE A 329 9.98 -13.98 -19.54
C PHE A 329 10.20 -15.19 -18.60
N ASP A 330 10.95 -16.21 -19.03
CA ASP A 330 11.17 -17.44 -18.26
C ASP A 330 11.82 -17.16 -16.89
N ARG A 331 12.83 -16.27 -16.84
CA ARG A 331 13.46 -15.85 -15.57
C ARG A 331 12.45 -15.17 -14.64
N THR A 332 11.62 -14.31 -15.21
CA THR A 332 10.65 -13.51 -14.41
C THR A 332 9.54 -14.39 -13.87
N ILE A 333 8.97 -15.29 -14.67
CA ILE A 333 7.95 -16.24 -14.21
C ILE A 333 8.52 -17.13 -13.09
N THR A 334 9.73 -17.66 -13.25
CA THR A 334 10.39 -18.47 -12.22
C THR A 334 10.55 -17.69 -10.92
N ARG A 335 11.01 -16.43 -11.00
CA ARG A 335 11.19 -15.55 -9.82
C ARG A 335 9.86 -15.21 -9.16
N LEU A 336 8.83 -14.85 -9.92
CA LEU A 336 7.51 -14.52 -9.38
C LEU A 336 6.87 -15.72 -8.69
N ARG A 337 6.98 -16.91 -9.26
CA ARG A 337 6.51 -18.16 -8.63
C ARG A 337 7.24 -18.42 -7.31
N ALA A 338 8.57 -18.33 -7.32
CA ALA A 338 9.35 -18.52 -6.10
C ALA A 338 8.97 -17.49 -5.01
N ALA A 339 8.82 -16.22 -5.37
CA ALA A 339 8.38 -15.17 -4.45
C ALA A 339 6.97 -15.45 -3.88
N THR A 340 6.04 -15.93 -4.71
CA THR A 340 4.69 -16.31 -4.29
C THR A 340 4.72 -17.47 -3.29
N VAL A 341 5.54 -18.50 -3.52
CA VAL A 341 5.71 -19.61 -2.58
C VAL A 341 6.30 -19.13 -1.26
N MET A 342 7.40 -18.35 -1.32
CA MET A 342 8.07 -17.83 -0.10
C MET A 342 7.15 -16.93 0.73
N GLN A 343 6.32 -16.10 0.09
CA GLN A 343 5.30 -15.30 0.79
C GLN A 343 4.26 -16.20 1.49
N GLY A 344 3.95 -17.33 0.89
CA GLY A 344 3.04 -18.33 1.45
C GLY A 344 3.52 -18.98 2.75
N GLU A 345 4.80 -18.87 3.13
CA GLU A 345 5.32 -19.39 4.39
C GLU A 345 5.02 -18.47 5.59
N SER A 346 4.63 -17.23 5.36
CA SER A 346 4.31 -16.23 6.40
C SER A 346 2.80 -16.11 6.61
N THR A 347 2.32 -16.34 7.83
CA THR A 347 0.91 -16.14 8.19
C THR A 347 0.44 -14.71 7.98
N ALA A 348 1.29 -13.72 8.29
CA ALA A 348 1.00 -12.30 8.04
C ALA A 348 0.89 -12.01 6.53
N ALA A 349 1.80 -12.54 5.70
CA ALA A 349 1.71 -12.34 4.26
C ALA A 349 0.48 -13.04 3.65
N ARG A 350 0.06 -14.19 4.18
CA ARG A 350 -1.18 -14.87 3.78
C ARG A 350 -2.41 -14.03 4.13
N ALA A 351 -2.56 -13.62 5.39
CA ALA A 351 -3.67 -12.79 5.82
C ALA A 351 -3.76 -11.50 5.01
N LYS A 352 -2.64 -10.78 4.84
CA LYS A 352 -2.57 -9.58 4.01
C LYS A 352 -2.94 -9.83 2.54
N SER A 353 -2.54 -10.96 2.01
CA SER A 353 -2.80 -11.36 0.63
C SER A 353 -4.29 -11.62 0.38
N LEU A 354 -4.95 -12.37 1.28
CA LEU A 354 -6.39 -12.62 1.23
C LEU A 354 -7.20 -11.35 1.37
N LEU A 355 -6.81 -10.50 2.33
CA LEU A 355 -7.40 -9.19 2.56
C LEU A 355 -7.32 -8.30 1.33
N GLY A 356 -6.11 -8.20 0.74
CA GLY A 356 -5.86 -7.39 -0.45
C GLY A 356 -6.64 -7.87 -1.67
N ASP A 357 -6.72 -9.18 -1.89
CA ASP A 357 -7.51 -9.76 -2.97
C ASP A 357 -9.00 -9.45 -2.81
N GLN A 358 -9.55 -9.69 -1.61
CA GLN A 358 -10.96 -9.43 -1.35
C GLN A 358 -11.28 -7.94 -1.54
N TYR A 359 -10.44 -7.05 -0.99
CA TYR A 359 -10.63 -5.61 -1.16
C TYR A 359 -10.54 -5.16 -2.62
N ALA A 360 -9.53 -5.63 -3.33
CA ALA A 360 -9.24 -5.17 -4.68
C ALA A 360 -10.14 -5.80 -5.74
N THR A 361 -10.52 -7.08 -5.58
CA THR A 361 -11.20 -7.85 -6.62
C THR A 361 -12.56 -8.43 -6.20
N GLY A 362 -12.91 -8.37 -4.92
CA GLY A 362 -14.09 -9.05 -4.37
C GLY A 362 -13.96 -10.59 -4.35
N LYS A 363 -12.77 -11.12 -4.55
CA LYS A 363 -12.50 -12.59 -4.59
C LYS A 363 -11.28 -12.91 -3.75
N THR A 364 -11.34 -14.01 -3.01
CA THR A 364 -10.17 -14.57 -2.32
C THR A 364 -9.49 -15.61 -3.23
N ARG A 365 -8.16 -15.58 -3.27
CA ARG A 365 -7.34 -16.52 -4.06
C ARG A 365 -6.42 -17.31 -3.13
N THR A 366 -6.43 -18.62 -3.27
CA THR A 366 -5.46 -19.50 -2.58
C THR A 366 -4.06 -19.30 -3.15
N LEU A 367 -3.04 -19.77 -2.42
CA LEU A 367 -1.67 -19.84 -2.95
C LEU A 367 -1.62 -20.60 -4.29
N LYS A 368 -2.39 -21.69 -4.38
CA LYS A 368 -2.49 -22.50 -5.60
C LYS A 368 -3.08 -21.68 -6.76
N ASP A 369 -4.19 -20.96 -6.54
CA ASP A 369 -4.81 -20.15 -7.59
C ASP A 369 -3.84 -19.10 -8.15
N ARG A 370 -3.06 -18.44 -7.28
CA ARG A 370 -2.05 -17.48 -7.70
C ARG A 370 -0.90 -18.09 -8.50
N LEU A 371 -0.48 -19.31 -8.14
CA LEU A 371 0.54 -20.06 -8.90
C LEU A 371 0.00 -20.55 -10.24
N ASP A 372 -1.26 -20.97 -10.28
CA ASP A 372 -1.94 -21.39 -11.51
C ASP A 372 -2.13 -20.20 -12.47
N GLU A 373 -2.57 -19.03 -11.96
CA GLU A 373 -2.63 -17.77 -12.73
C GLU A 373 -1.28 -17.41 -13.36
N LEU A 374 -0.19 -17.42 -12.58
CA LEU A 374 1.15 -17.16 -13.09
C LEU A 374 1.60 -18.20 -14.13
N SER A 375 1.17 -19.45 -13.97
CA SER A 375 1.51 -20.55 -14.89
C SER A 375 0.74 -20.48 -16.21
N ALA A 376 -0.43 -19.85 -16.20
CA ALA A 376 -1.26 -19.65 -17.38
C ALA A 376 -0.76 -18.48 -18.27
N VAL A 377 0.09 -17.60 -17.75
CA VAL A 377 0.66 -16.49 -18.54
C VAL A 377 1.60 -17.02 -19.61
N SER A 378 1.40 -16.60 -20.85
CA SER A 378 2.28 -16.94 -21.99
C SER A 378 3.10 -15.73 -22.42
N LEU A 379 4.25 -15.98 -23.06
CA LEU A 379 5.09 -14.96 -23.69
C LEU A 379 4.31 -14.15 -24.73
N ASP A 380 3.52 -14.84 -25.55
CA ASP A 380 2.73 -14.21 -26.62
C ASP A 380 1.65 -13.28 -26.04
N ALA A 381 0.99 -13.67 -24.93
CA ALA A 381 0.03 -12.83 -24.25
C ALA A 381 0.67 -11.55 -23.68
N VAL A 382 1.85 -11.66 -23.05
CA VAL A 382 2.61 -10.49 -22.57
C VAL A 382 3.01 -9.58 -23.70
N ASN A 383 3.55 -10.13 -24.81
CA ASN A 383 3.97 -9.34 -25.97
C ASN A 383 2.81 -8.70 -26.71
N HIS A 384 1.64 -9.36 -26.76
CA HIS A 384 0.43 -8.77 -27.33
C HIS A 384 -0.05 -7.59 -26.47
N TYR A 385 -0.13 -7.81 -25.16
CA TYR A 385 -0.51 -6.78 -24.19
C TYR A 385 0.38 -5.54 -24.30
N LEU A 386 1.71 -5.72 -24.32
CA LEU A 386 2.67 -4.61 -24.39
C LEU A 386 2.52 -3.74 -25.64
N LYS A 387 2.10 -4.32 -26.76
CA LYS A 387 1.85 -3.58 -28.02
C LYS A 387 0.56 -2.76 -27.99
N THR A 388 -0.39 -3.15 -27.19
CA THR A 388 -1.71 -2.50 -27.09
C THR A 388 -1.86 -1.65 -25.83
N ARG A 389 -0.85 -1.69 -24.94
CA ARG A 389 -0.83 -1.00 -23.68
C ARG A 389 -0.73 0.51 -23.86
N GLU A 390 -1.61 1.24 -23.21
CA GLU A 390 -1.57 2.69 -23.11
C GLU A 390 -1.07 3.11 -21.72
N THR A 391 -0.11 4.01 -21.66
CA THR A 391 0.42 4.55 -20.40
C THR A 391 -0.28 5.84 -19.96
N GLY A 392 -0.99 6.49 -20.89
CA GLY A 392 -1.56 7.81 -20.66
C GLY A 392 -0.49 8.89 -20.41
N ALA A 393 -0.93 10.06 -19.98
CA ALA A 393 -0.01 11.10 -19.52
C ALA A 393 0.68 10.65 -18.24
N MET A 394 1.98 10.79 -18.19
CA MET A 394 2.82 10.42 -17.04
C MET A 394 3.03 11.62 -16.11
N THR A 395 3.50 11.34 -14.91
CA THR A 395 4.03 12.33 -13.97
C THR A 395 5.48 12.02 -13.70
N LEU A 396 6.36 12.97 -13.96
CA LEU A 396 7.79 12.88 -13.65
C LEU A 396 8.13 13.94 -12.61
N VAL A 397 8.56 13.50 -11.45
CA VAL A 397 9.05 14.38 -10.37
C VAL A 397 10.53 14.13 -10.19
N PHE A 398 11.30 15.18 -10.07
CA PHE A 398 12.70 15.08 -9.67
C PHE A 398 13.03 16.12 -8.60
N LEU A 399 13.95 15.73 -7.71
CA LEU A 399 14.45 16.57 -6.63
C LEU A 399 15.96 16.71 -6.78
N GLY A 400 16.44 17.93 -6.81
CA GLY A 400 17.87 18.25 -6.93
C GLY A 400 18.09 19.74 -7.15
N SER A 401 19.36 20.17 -7.15
CA SER A 401 19.77 21.56 -7.30
C SER A 401 19.66 22.13 -8.72
N THR A 402 19.44 21.25 -9.73
CA THR A 402 19.46 21.65 -11.13
C THR A 402 18.22 21.10 -11.85
N GLU A 403 17.61 21.94 -12.67
CA GLU A 403 16.50 21.56 -13.53
C GLU A 403 16.98 20.55 -14.62
N LEU A 404 16.19 19.51 -14.84
CA LEU A 404 16.48 18.51 -15.86
C LEU A 404 15.95 18.95 -17.23
N ARG A 405 16.74 18.68 -18.27
CA ARG A 405 16.33 18.89 -19.65
C ARG A 405 15.73 17.60 -20.20
N VAL A 406 14.43 17.41 -19.97
CA VAL A 406 13.68 16.25 -20.46
C VAL A 406 12.72 16.70 -21.55
N ASP A 407 12.57 15.90 -22.60
CA ASP A 407 11.55 16.13 -23.62
C ASP A 407 10.17 15.85 -23.03
N GLU A 408 9.41 16.91 -22.75
CA GLU A 408 8.10 16.84 -22.11
C GLU A 408 7.10 16.02 -22.95
N SER A 409 7.24 15.98 -24.26
CA SER A 409 6.34 15.20 -25.13
C SER A 409 6.39 13.70 -24.82
N ARG A 410 7.52 13.21 -24.34
CA ARG A 410 7.70 11.80 -23.90
C ARG A 410 7.00 11.48 -22.60
N VAL A 411 6.73 12.49 -21.78
CA VAL A 411 6.05 12.37 -20.48
C VAL A 411 4.55 12.58 -20.63
N LEU A 412 4.14 13.59 -21.38
CA LEU A 412 2.74 13.92 -21.55
C LEU A 412 2.00 13.03 -22.56
N GLY A 413 2.73 12.27 -23.36
CA GLY A 413 2.20 11.56 -24.52
C GLY A 413 1.92 12.52 -25.68
N THR A 414 2.11 12.08 -26.90
CA THR A 414 1.62 12.83 -28.07
C THR A 414 0.10 12.71 -28.10
N THR A 415 -0.59 13.85 -28.00
CA THR A 415 -2.03 13.98 -28.36
C THR A 415 -2.28 13.58 -29.80
#